data_da7949bb9666cf44eac0f41373f55350
#
_entry.id   da7949bb9666cf44eac0f41373f55350
#
_cell.length_a   1.000
_cell.length_b   1.000
_cell.length_c   1.000
_cell.angle_alpha   90.00
_cell.angle_beta   90.00
_cell.angle_gamma   90.00
#
_symmetry.space_group_name_H-M   'P 1'
#
loop_
_entity.id
_entity.type
_entity.pdbx_description
1 polymer ?
#
loop_
_entity_poly.entity_id
_entity_poly.type
_entity_poly.pdbx_seq_one_letter_code
_entity_poly.pdbx_strand_id
1 'polypeptide(L)'
;MATTTLIEKLFPNIVGQTAAKGKMRFYIEGHSASNMIPHMMLVAPKGCGKTTMAEAFGRNLVQKGEAKQKPWLSINCSSIKNLEQFFDQIVMPHLMDKDITFMMDECHMIPNDVQNALLTVLNPNPSHTNTFSFGEFDWNVDFKRISFIFATTESQKMASPLMDRCERIDLEEYSNEELTEIVKLN
;
A
#
# COMPACT_ATOMS: atom_id res chain seq x y z
N MET A 1 5.71 -19.57 -20.65
CA MET A 1 4.25 -19.47 -20.87
C MET A 1 3.42 -19.47 -19.58
N ALA A 2 3.60 -20.38 -18.61
CA ALA A 2 2.79 -20.38 -17.36
C ALA A 2 2.91 -19.11 -16.51
N THR A 3 4.07 -18.48 -16.48
CA THR A 3 4.35 -17.26 -15.67
C THR A 3 3.59 -16.03 -16.20
N THR A 4 3.52 -15.84 -17.52
CA THR A 4 2.81 -14.72 -18.15
C THR A 4 1.32 -14.78 -17.85
N THR A 5 0.71 -15.96 -17.98
CA THR A 5 -0.73 -16.17 -17.72
C THR A 5 -1.10 -15.90 -16.25
N LEU A 6 -0.20 -16.17 -15.29
CA LEU A 6 -0.47 -15.90 -13.88
C LEU A 6 -0.42 -14.39 -13.60
N ILE A 7 0.57 -13.66 -14.12
CA ILE A 7 0.66 -12.21 -13.97
C ILE A 7 -0.58 -11.52 -14.55
N GLU A 8 -1.08 -11.94 -15.71
CA GLU A 8 -2.30 -11.40 -16.31
C GLU A 8 -3.55 -11.61 -15.43
N LYS A 9 -3.62 -12.75 -14.72
CA LYS A 9 -4.71 -12.99 -13.76
C LYS A 9 -4.63 -12.12 -12.51
N LEU A 10 -3.41 -11.87 -12.00
CA LEU A 10 -3.19 -11.06 -10.82
C LEU A 10 -3.40 -9.56 -11.09
N PHE A 11 -3.08 -9.11 -12.31
CA PHE A 11 -3.13 -7.70 -12.72
C PHE A 11 -3.92 -7.53 -14.03
N PRO A 12 -5.23 -7.87 -14.04
CA PRO A 12 -6.03 -7.77 -15.24
C PRO A 12 -6.13 -6.31 -15.70
N ASN A 13 -6.05 -6.10 -17.01
CA ASN A 13 -6.17 -4.78 -17.66
C ASN A 13 -5.09 -3.75 -17.27
N ILE A 14 -4.00 -4.18 -16.66
CA ILE A 14 -2.84 -3.32 -16.43
C ILE A 14 -1.83 -3.56 -17.55
N VAL A 15 -1.63 -2.55 -18.37
CA VAL A 15 -0.67 -2.58 -19.47
C VAL A 15 0.74 -2.33 -18.94
N GLY A 16 1.76 -2.92 -19.55
CA GLY A 16 3.16 -2.70 -19.20
C GLY A 16 3.52 -3.06 -17.76
N GLN A 17 4.38 -2.26 -17.14
CA GLN A 17 4.80 -2.36 -15.74
C GLN A 17 5.36 -3.73 -15.35
N THR A 18 6.11 -4.37 -16.24
CA THR A 18 6.54 -5.76 -16.09
C THR A 18 7.38 -6.01 -14.85
N ALA A 19 8.33 -5.10 -14.54
CA ALA A 19 9.19 -5.20 -13.36
C ALA A 19 8.38 -5.08 -12.06
N ALA A 20 7.49 -4.08 -11.97
CA ALA A 20 6.63 -3.87 -10.81
C ALA A 20 5.69 -5.06 -10.58
N LYS A 21 5.03 -5.55 -11.63
CA LYS A 21 4.17 -6.75 -11.58
C LYS A 21 4.92 -7.99 -11.10
N GLY A 22 6.14 -8.21 -11.59
CA GLY A 22 7.00 -9.32 -11.18
C GLY A 22 7.31 -9.28 -9.69
N LYS A 23 7.70 -8.11 -9.17
CA LYS A 23 7.99 -7.89 -7.77
C LYS A 23 6.74 -8.04 -6.88
N MET A 24 5.63 -7.47 -7.29
CA MET A 24 4.36 -7.57 -6.56
C MET A 24 3.82 -9.01 -6.54
N ARG A 25 3.93 -9.74 -7.64
CA ARG A 25 3.59 -11.16 -7.69
C ARG A 25 4.32 -11.96 -6.63
N PHE A 26 5.63 -11.75 -6.47
CA PHE A 26 6.43 -12.42 -5.43
C PHE A 26 5.82 -12.21 -4.04
N TYR A 27 5.39 -10.98 -3.71
CA TYR A 27 4.76 -10.68 -2.43
C TYR A 27 3.35 -11.27 -2.29
N ILE A 28 2.56 -11.36 -3.36
CA ILE A 28 1.25 -12.03 -3.35
C ILE A 28 1.43 -13.52 -3.04
N GLU A 29 2.41 -14.17 -3.68
CA GLU A 29 2.72 -15.58 -3.43
C GLU A 29 3.20 -15.79 -1.98
N GLY A 30 4.05 -14.92 -1.46
CA GLY A 30 4.49 -14.93 -0.06
C GLY A 30 3.35 -14.68 0.95
N HIS A 31 2.41 -13.81 0.60
CA HIS A 31 1.22 -13.52 1.43
C HIS A 31 0.36 -14.77 1.65
N SER A 32 0.22 -15.62 0.66
CA SER A 32 -0.54 -16.88 0.78
C SER A 32 -0.02 -17.80 1.89
N ALA A 33 1.28 -17.73 2.20
CA ALA A 33 1.90 -18.53 3.26
C ALA A 33 1.94 -17.83 4.63
N SER A 34 2.11 -16.51 4.65
CA SER A 34 2.41 -15.73 5.87
C SER A 34 1.26 -14.82 6.34
N ASN A 35 0.28 -14.55 5.50
CA ASN A 35 -0.72 -13.49 5.64
C ASN A 35 -0.12 -12.08 5.76
N MET A 36 1.15 -11.89 5.40
CA MET A 36 1.84 -10.61 5.49
C MET A 36 2.42 -10.20 4.13
N ILE A 37 2.52 -8.89 3.95
CA ILE A 37 3.35 -8.26 2.93
C ILE A 37 4.27 -7.25 3.63
N PRO A 38 5.43 -6.90 3.06
CA PRO A 38 6.16 -5.73 3.51
C PRO A 38 5.29 -4.47 3.33
N HIS A 39 5.54 -3.43 4.10
CA HIS A 39 4.97 -2.12 3.79
C HIS A 39 5.49 -1.69 2.43
N MET A 40 4.61 -1.31 1.53
CA MET A 40 4.97 -1.04 0.13
C MET A 40 4.89 0.45 -0.17
N MET A 41 5.82 0.96 -0.97
CA MET A 41 5.81 2.34 -1.46
C MET A 41 5.91 2.36 -2.98
N LEU A 42 4.82 2.73 -3.65
CA LEU A 42 4.78 2.92 -5.10
C LEU A 42 5.27 4.33 -5.44
N VAL A 43 6.28 4.42 -6.27
CA VAL A 43 6.89 5.68 -6.70
C VAL A 43 6.79 5.79 -8.21
N ALA A 44 6.16 6.86 -8.70
CA ALA A 44 6.09 7.14 -10.13
C ALA A 44 5.60 8.57 -10.38
N PRO A 45 5.82 9.15 -11.55
CA PRO A 45 5.17 10.37 -11.99
C PRO A 45 3.64 10.28 -11.95
N LYS A 46 2.97 11.43 -12.08
CA LYS A 46 1.52 11.47 -12.18
C LYS A 46 1.05 10.76 -13.45
N GLY A 47 -0.02 9.98 -13.33
CA GLY A 47 -0.61 9.28 -14.48
C GLY A 47 -0.04 7.88 -14.77
N CYS A 48 1.02 7.44 -14.06
CA CYS A 48 1.61 6.11 -14.27
C CYS A 48 0.86 4.94 -13.60
N GLY A 49 -0.37 5.16 -13.13
CA GLY A 49 -1.24 4.08 -12.65
C GLY A 49 -0.94 3.57 -11.24
N LYS A 50 -0.30 4.38 -10.35
CA LYS A 50 0.01 3.97 -8.95
C LYS A 50 -1.20 3.41 -8.22
N THR A 51 -2.30 4.16 -8.19
CA THR A 51 -3.53 3.77 -7.48
C THR A 51 -4.14 2.51 -8.09
N THR A 52 -4.21 2.43 -9.43
CA THR A 52 -4.71 1.25 -10.15
C THR A 52 -3.87 0.00 -9.87
N MET A 53 -2.55 0.13 -9.87
CA MET A 53 -1.63 -0.96 -9.57
C MET A 53 -1.76 -1.40 -8.11
N ALA A 54 -1.82 -0.47 -7.16
CA ALA A 54 -1.99 -0.75 -5.74
C ALA A 54 -3.33 -1.45 -5.46
N GLU A 55 -4.41 -1.01 -6.09
CA GLU A 55 -5.73 -1.64 -5.97
C GLU A 55 -5.75 -3.05 -6.55
N ALA A 56 -5.17 -3.26 -7.74
CA ALA A 56 -5.06 -4.58 -8.34
C ALA A 56 -4.24 -5.53 -7.46
N PHE A 57 -3.15 -5.05 -6.87
CA PHE A 57 -2.38 -5.80 -5.88
C PHE A 57 -3.21 -6.14 -4.64
N GLY A 58 -3.90 -5.15 -4.05
CA GLY A 58 -4.71 -5.32 -2.84
C GLY A 58 -5.85 -6.34 -3.02
N ARG A 59 -6.41 -6.46 -4.22
CA ARG A 59 -7.44 -7.47 -4.54
C ARG A 59 -6.97 -8.92 -4.39
N ASN A 60 -5.66 -9.15 -4.37
CA ASN A 60 -5.07 -10.48 -4.19
C ASN A 60 -4.73 -10.79 -2.72
N LEU A 61 -4.94 -9.84 -1.79
CA LEU A 61 -4.68 -10.04 -0.38
C LEU A 61 -5.93 -10.54 0.34
N VAL A 62 -5.76 -11.54 1.22
CA VAL A 62 -6.85 -12.18 1.96
C VAL A 62 -6.78 -11.85 3.45
N GLN A 63 -7.92 -11.92 4.12
CA GLN A 63 -8.04 -11.72 5.56
C GLN A 63 -7.33 -12.85 6.31
N LYS A 64 -6.82 -12.53 7.50
CA LYS A 64 -6.11 -13.49 8.34
C LYS A 64 -7.00 -14.70 8.70
N GLY A 65 -6.59 -15.87 8.27
CA GLY A 65 -7.31 -17.11 8.54
C GLY A 65 -8.57 -17.34 7.71
N GLU A 66 -8.85 -16.51 6.70
CA GLU A 66 -10.02 -16.61 5.84
C GLU A 66 -9.61 -16.59 4.36
N ALA A 67 -10.41 -17.24 3.50
CA ALA A 67 -10.24 -17.15 2.04
C ALA A 67 -10.99 -15.95 1.44
N LYS A 68 -11.21 -14.89 2.24
CA LYS A 68 -11.94 -13.68 1.87
C LYS A 68 -10.97 -12.55 1.61
N GLN A 69 -11.18 -11.84 0.52
CA GLN A 69 -10.40 -10.65 0.17
C GLN A 69 -10.41 -9.62 1.31
N LYS A 70 -9.26 -9.00 1.58
CA LYS A 70 -9.19 -7.85 2.51
C LYS A 70 -10.00 -6.69 1.95
N PRO A 71 -10.81 -6.01 2.77
CA PRO A 71 -11.37 -4.72 2.42
C PRO A 71 -10.27 -3.75 1.99
N TRP A 72 -10.61 -2.84 1.11
CA TRP A 72 -9.74 -1.80 0.60
C TRP A 72 -10.17 -0.43 1.10
N LEU A 73 -9.23 0.32 1.66
CA LEU A 73 -9.40 1.74 1.98
C LEU A 73 -8.26 2.53 1.34
N SER A 74 -8.60 3.52 0.56
CA SER A 74 -7.64 4.49 0.01
C SER A 74 -7.98 5.89 0.48
N ILE A 75 -6.97 6.62 0.91
CA ILE A 75 -7.10 8.03 1.27
C ILE A 75 -6.07 8.86 0.51
N ASN A 76 -6.42 10.09 0.17
CA ASN A 76 -5.46 11.07 -0.30
C ASN A 76 -4.90 11.84 0.90
N CYS A 77 -3.59 11.77 1.10
CA CYS A 77 -2.94 12.35 2.28
C CYS A 77 -3.00 13.88 2.34
N SER A 78 -3.30 14.56 1.23
CA SER A 78 -3.53 16.01 1.21
C SER A 78 -4.74 16.45 2.05
N SER A 79 -5.66 15.51 2.37
CA SER A 79 -6.81 15.77 3.23
C SER A 79 -6.50 15.71 4.72
N ILE A 80 -5.36 15.15 5.11
CA ILE A 80 -4.94 14.99 6.51
C ILE A 80 -4.25 16.28 6.96
N LYS A 81 -4.71 16.87 8.05
CA LYS A 81 -4.16 18.14 8.59
C LYS A 81 -3.20 17.93 9.76
N ASN A 82 -3.46 16.94 10.60
CA ASN A 82 -2.69 16.65 11.82
C ASN A 82 -2.98 15.22 12.32
N LEU A 83 -2.25 14.80 13.34
CA LEU A 83 -2.36 13.49 13.96
C LEU A 83 -3.75 13.22 14.58
N GLU A 84 -4.35 14.22 15.23
CA GLU A 84 -5.67 14.10 15.84
C GLU A 84 -6.73 13.75 14.80
N GLN A 85 -6.78 14.50 13.70
CA GLN A 85 -7.69 14.21 12.58
C GLN A 85 -7.43 12.83 11.98
N PHE A 86 -6.16 12.45 11.79
CA PHE A 86 -5.80 11.14 11.27
C PHE A 86 -6.32 10.03 12.19
N PHE A 87 -6.16 10.19 13.49
CA PHE A 87 -6.60 9.20 14.46
C PHE A 87 -8.12 9.09 14.50
N ASP A 88 -8.83 10.21 14.68
CA ASP A 88 -10.29 10.23 14.86
C ASP A 88 -11.06 9.85 13.60
N GLN A 89 -10.59 10.28 12.43
CA GLN A 89 -11.35 10.11 11.18
C GLN A 89 -10.90 8.89 10.36
N ILE A 90 -9.71 8.34 10.63
CA ILE A 90 -9.17 7.25 9.83
C ILE A 90 -8.85 6.04 10.72
N VAL A 91 -8.02 6.21 11.75
CA VAL A 91 -7.57 5.06 12.54
C VAL A 91 -8.71 4.43 13.31
N MET A 92 -9.44 5.20 14.12
CA MET A 92 -10.50 4.67 14.97
C MET A 92 -11.65 4.03 14.18
N PRO A 93 -12.24 4.68 13.16
CA PRO A 93 -13.38 4.09 12.46
C PRO A 93 -13.03 3.01 11.46
N HIS A 94 -11.80 3.03 10.89
CA HIS A 94 -11.48 2.22 9.73
C HIS A 94 -10.32 1.24 9.90
N LEU A 95 -9.39 1.47 10.83
CA LEU A 95 -8.20 0.65 10.98
C LEU A 95 -8.16 -0.15 12.29
N MET A 96 -8.70 0.39 13.39
CA MET A 96 -8.68 -0.32 14.67
C MET A 96 -9.45 -1.65 14.56
N ASP A 97 -8.78 -2.74 14.94
CA ASP A 97 -9.31 -4.10 14.95
C ASP A 97 -9.84 -4.62 13.59
N LYS A 98 -9.41 -3.99 12.49
CA LYS A 98 -9.83 -4.38 11.13
C LYS A 98 -8.78 -5.25 10.44
N ASP A 99 -9.29 -6.05 9.50
CA ASP A 99 -8.50 -6.80 8.52
C ASP A 99 -8.63 -6.05 7.19
N ILE A 100 -7.63 -5.24 6.81
CA ILE A 100 -7.77 -4.25 5.74
C ILE A 100 -6.47 -4.01 4.98
N THR A 101 -6.57 -3.72 3.68
CA THR A 101 -5.50 -3.12 2.90
C THR A 101 -5.71 -1.60 2.88
N PHE A 102 -4.78 -0.87 3.47
CA PHE A 102 -4.85 0.57 3.62
C PHE A 102 -3.83 1.26 2.71
N MET A 103 -4.33 2.07 1.78
CA MET A 103 -3.51 2.87 0.87
C MET A 103 -3.53 4.33 1.26
N MET A 104 -2.34 4.91 1.36
CA MET A 104 -2.08 6.34 1.57
C MET A 104 -1.53 6.92 0.27
N ASP A 105 -2.40 7.56 -0.53
CA ASP A 105 -2.02 8.19 -1.79
C ASP A 105 -1.48 9.60 -1.57
N GLU A 106 -0.56 10.06 -2.42
CA GLU A 106 0.20 11.30 -2.28
C GLU A 106 0.85 11.43 -0.88
N CYS A 107 1.47 10.35 -0.43
CA CYS A 107 1.99 10.24 0.93
C CYS A 107 3.10 11.24 1.29
N HIS A 108 3.69 11.93 0.31
CA HIS A 108 4.57 13.09 0.56
C HIS A 108 3.84 14.30 1.19
N MET A 109 2.49 14.29 1.18
CA MET A 109 1.66 15.31 1.83
C MET A 109 1.32 14.99 3.29
N ILE A 110 1.75 13.84 3.81
CA ILE A 110 1.50 13.45 5.21
C ILE A 110 2.13 14.48 6.16
N PRO A 111 1.38 15.04 7.13
CA PRO A 111 1.93 15.93 8.17
C PRO A 111 3.04 15.26 9.00
N ASN A 112 4.00 16.03 9.47
CA ASN A 112 5.17 15.51 10.20
C ASN A 112 4.80 14.73 11.47
N ASP A 113 3.78 15.15 12.20
CA ASP A 113 3.28 14.47 13.39
C ASP A 113 2.71 13.08 13.05
N VAL A 114 1.98 12.96 11.93
CA VAL A 114 1.49 11.69 11.41
C VAL A 114 2.65 10.81 10.89
N GLN A 115 3.64 11.41 10.20
CA GLN A 115 4.84 10.66 9.79
C GLN A 115 5.57 10.06 11.00
N ASN A 116 5.73 10.84 12.08
CA ASN A 116 6.37 10.37 13.32
C ASN A 116 5.57 9.24 13.99
N ALA A 117 4.24 9.32 14.00
CA ALA A 117 3.39 8.23 14.48
C ALA A 117 3.57 6.95 13.63
N LEU A 118 3.59 7.09 12.30
CA LEU A 118 3.82 5.99 11.38
C LEU A 118 5.21 5.36 11.55
N LEU A 119 6.24 6.10 11.93
CA LEU A 119 7.55 5.52 12.26
C LEU A 119 7.49 4.55 13.44
N THR A 120 6.64 4.83 14.43
CA THR A 120 6.40 3.91 15.55
C THR A 120 5.56 2.72 15.09
N VAL A 121 4.46 2.99 14.38
CA VAL A 121 3.54 1.96 13.87
C VAL A 121 4.24 0.95 12.96
N LEU A 122 5.08 1.43 12.03
CA LEU A 122 5.74 0.61 11.01
C LEU A 122 7.13 0.10 11.43
N ASN A 123 7.50 0.28 12.70
CA ASN A 123 8.80 -0.15 13.17
C ASN A 123 8.94 -1.69 13.04
N PRO A 124 10.03 -2.21 12.45
CA PRO A 124 10.26 -3.65 12.37
C PRO A 124 10.21 -4.31 13.74
N ASN A 125 9.39 -5.34 13.89
CA ASN A 125 9.22 -6.07 15.13
C ASN A 125 9.04 -7.58 14.85
N PRO A 126 9.79 -8.46 15.51
CA PRO A 126 9.67 -9.92 15.33
C PRO A 126 8.28 -10.48 15.65
N SER A 127 7.50 -9.82 16.52
CA SER A 127 6.10 -10.21 16.81
C SER A 127 5.14 -9.83 15.68
N HIS A 128 5.57 -9.00 14.73
CA HIS A 128 4.73 -8.43 13.66
C HIS A 128 3.54 -7.60 14.16
N THR A 129 3.67 -7.08 15.38
CA THR A 129 2.65 -6.23 16.02
C THR A 129 3.32 -5.03 16.66
N ASN A 130 2.72 -3.86 16.53
CA ASN A 130 3.16 -2.64 17.22
C ASN A 130 1.97 -1.96 17.88
N THR A 131 2.24 -1.20 18.94
CA THR A 131 1.24 -0.38 19.63
C THR A 131 1.63 1.08 19.50
N PHE A 132 0.67 1.91 19.16
CA PHE A 132 0.80 3.36 19.17
C PHE A 132 -0.30 3.95 20.05
N SER A 133 0.11 4.67 21.10
CA SER A 133 -0.80 5.31 22.05
C SER A 133 -1.07 6.75 21.64
N PHE A 134 -2.34 7.13 21.60
CA PHE A 134 -2.78 8.49 21.33
C PHE A 134 -3.92 8.87 22.29
N GLY A 135 -3.70 9.85 23.17
CA GLY A 135 -4.65 10.18 24.24
C GLY A 135 -4.89 8.99 25.19
N GLU A 136 -6.14 8.58 25.30
CA GLU A 136 -6.55 7.41 26.10
C GLU A 136 -6.66 6.11 25.28
N PHE A 137 -6.30 6.15 23.98
CA PHE A 137 -6.46 5.02 23.07
C PHE A 137 -5.12 4.38 22.70
N ASP A 138 -5.11 3.05 22.63
CA ASP A 138 -4.00 2.27 22.14
C ASP A 138 -4.38 1.61 20.81
N TRP A 139 -3.69 2.01 19.74
CA TRP A 139 -3.84 1.37 18.45
C TRP A 139 -2.85 0.21 18.33
N ASN A 140 -3.37 -1.01 18.48
CA ASN A 140 -2.62 -2.23 18.28
C ASN A 140 -2.67 -2.64 16.80
N VAL A 141 -1.52 -2.60 16.14
CA VAL A 141 -1.39 -2.93 14.72
C VAL A 141 -0.82 -4.32 14.56
N ASP A 142 -1.57 -5.23 13.98
CA ASP A 142 -1.12 -6.57 13.54
C ASP A 142 -0.91 -6.55 12.02
N PHE A 143 0.34 -6.71 11.56
CA PHE A 143 0.68 -6.66 10.14
C PHE A 143 0.13 -7.85 9.34
N LYS A 144 -0.38 -8.89 9.99
CA LYS A 144 -1.16 -9.94 9.32
C LYS A 144 -2.56 -9.48 8.96
N ARG A 145 -3.08 -8.50 9.71
CA ARG A 145 -4.42 -7.93 9.51
C ARG A 145 -4.39 -6.67 8.67
N ILE A 146 -3.47 -5.72 8.96
CA ILE A 146 -3.38 -4.47 8.23
C ILE A 146 -2.20 -4.51 7.27
N SER A 147 -2.47 -4.30 5.98
CA SER A 147 -1.45 -4.17 4.94
C SER A 147 -1.34 -2.71 4.51
N PHE A 148 -0.16 -2.10 4.69
CA PHE A 148 0.08 -0.69 4.34
C PHE A 148 0.68 -0.57 2.96
N ILE A 149 0.08 0.29 2.13
CA ILE A 149 0.57 0.68 0.82
C ILE A 149 0.63 2.20 0.75
N PHE A 150 1.77 2.74 0.38
CA PHE A 150 2.00 4.16 0.16
C PHE A 150 2.17 4.42 -1.32
N ALA A 151 1.72 5.57 -1.80
CA ALA A 151 1.99 6.01 -3.15
C ALA A 151 2.42 7.48 -3.16
N THR A 152 3.41 7.80 -3.97
CA THR A 152 3.92 9.18 -4.07
C THR A 152 4.46 9.47 -5.46
N THR A 153 4.36 10.74 -5.86
CA THR A 153 5.06 11.31 -7.02
C THR A 153 6.40 11.92 -6.61
N GLU A 154 6.61 12.19 -5.32
CA GLU A 154 7.73 12.98 -4.81
C GLU A 154 8.40 12.30 -3.61
N SER A 155 9.01 11.13 -3.86
CA SER A 155 9.66 10.34 -2.79
C SER A 155 10.76 11.12 -2.04
N GLN A 156 11.40 12.09 -2.70
CA GLN A 156 12.43 12.95 -2.08
C GLN A 156 11.88 13.87 -0.97
N LYS A 157 10.56 14.08 -0.89
CA LYS A 157 9.91 14.84 0.19
C LYS A 157 9.53 13.97 1.40
N MET A 158 9.67 12.66 1.27
CA MET A 158 9.38 11.73 2.36
C MET A 158 10.53 11.67 3.35
N ALA A 159 10.20 11.48 4.63
CA ALA A 159 11.23 11.20 5.63
C ALA A 159 11.95 9.89 5.31
N SER A 160 13.29 9.94 5.20
CA SER A 160 14.12 8.77 4.92
C SER A 160 13.82 7.56 5.81
N PRO A 161 13.65 7.72 7.16
CA PRO A 161 13.32 6.61 8.04
C PRO A 161 11.99 5.91 7.71
N LEU A 162 11.02 6.64 7.12
CA LEU A 162 9.76 6.04 6.69
C LEU A 162 9.92 5.25 5.39
N MET A 163 10.71 5.79 4.45
CA MET A 163 11.05 5.07 3.21
C MET A 163 11.82 3.78 3.50
N ASP A 164 12.76 3.81 4.45
CA ASP A 164 13.57 2.65 4.83
C ASP A 164 12.76 1.49 5.43
N ARG A 165 11.52 1.76 5.88
CA ARG A 165 10.57 0.75 6.36
C ARG A 165 9.69 0.17 5.26
N CYS A 166 9.77 0.70 4.06
CA CYS A 166 8.92 0.33 2.93
C CYS A 166 9.70 -0.36 1.83
N GLU A 167 9.09 -1.37 1.25
CA GLU A 167 9.57 -1.97 0.01
C GLU A 167 9.18 -1.08 -1.17
N ARG A 168 10.17 -0.52 -1.83
CA ARG A 168 9.96 0.42 -2.94
C ARG A 168 9.60 -0.32 -4.23
N ILE A 169 8.54 0.13 -4.87
CA ILE A 169 8.06 -0.30 -6.18
C ILE A 169 8.05 0.91 -7.11
N ASP A 170 8.98 0.97 -8.04
CA ASP A 170 8.99 2.01 -9.06
C ASP A 170 8.11 1.59 -10.23
N LEU A 171 7.22 2.49 -10.69
CA LEU A 171 6.48 2.33 -11.92
C LEU A 171 7.12 3.19 -13.01
N GLU A 172 7.16 2.64 -14.20
CA GLU A 172 7.75 3.28 -15.38
C GLU A 172 6.71 4.18 -16.08
N GLU A 173 7.19 5.16 -16.81
CA GLU A 173 6.35 5.92 -17.74
C GLU A 173 5.92 5.02 -18.89
N TYR A 174 4.68 5.18 -19.33
CA TYR A 174 4.14 4.39 -20.44
C TYR A 174 4.72 4.84 -21.79
N SER A 175 5.08 3.88 -22.63
CA SER A 175 5.38 4.12 -24.03
C SER A 175 4.14 4.56 -24.82
N ASN A 176 4.31 5.09 -26.01
CA ASN A 176 3.19 5.47 -26.87
C ASN A 176 2.33 4.26 -27.28
N GLU A 177 2.96 3.10 -27.43
CA GLU A 177 2.28 1.83 -27.72
C GLU A 177 1.42 1.39 -26.54
N GLU A 178 1.96 1.44 -25.33
CA GLU A 178 1.24 1.11 -24.10
C GLU A 178 0.08 2.06 -23.82
N LEU A 179 0.28 3.39 -24.05
CA LEU A 179 -0.80 4.36 -23.96
C LEU A 179 -1.93 4.08 -24.95
N THR A 180 -1.57 3.65 -26.18
CA THR A 180 -2.55 3.27 -27.19
C THR A 180 -3.35 2.04 -26.76
N GLU A 181 -2.69 1.07 -26.13
CA GLU A 181 -3.34 -0.11 -25.58
C GLU A 181 -4.28 0.24 -24.43
N ILE A 182 -3.84 1.08 -23.49
CA ILE A 182 -4.66 1.57 -22.36
C ILE A 182 -5.94 2.23 -22.87
N VAL A 183 -5.84 3.09 -23.90
CA VAL A 183 -7.03 3.76 -24.49
C VAL A 183 -8.01 2.77 -25.11
N LYS A 184 -7.53 1.65 -25.66
CA LYS A 184 -8.41 0.61 -26.24
C LYS A 184 -9.11 -0.25 -25.17
N LEU A 185 -8.57 -0.31 -23.95
CA LEU A 185 -9.14 -1.09 -22.85
C LEU A 185 -10.22 -0.32 -22.05
N ASN A 186 -10.26 1.01 -22.19
CA ASN A 186 -11.24 1.90 -21.56
C ASN A 186 -12.36 2.30 -22.52
#